data_ff9c8d7c1ec3fa8519ac2766a54ef820
#
_entry.id   ff9c8d7c1ec3fa8519ac2766a54ef820
#
_cell.length_a   1.000
_cell.length_b   1.000
_cell.length_c   1.000
_cell.angle_alpha   90.00
_cell.angle_beta   90.00
_cell.angle_gamma   90.00
#
_symmetry.space_group_name_H-M   'P 1'
#
loop_
_entity.id
_entity.type
_entity.pdbx_description
1 polymer ?
#
loop_
_entity_poly.entity_id
_entity_poly.type
_entity_poly.pdbx_seq_one_letter_code
_entity_poly.pdbx_strand_id
1 'polypeptide(L)'
;YIGSGRTDKYWEVAFYGGSFSAIPRAWQEAVLAPAYEALLEGKIDGIRCSTRPDALALEDVDFLLEHGVTTVEIGVQSMDNQILQMANRGHNRQDVIDAVGRLKEKGMTIGLQIMPGLAGETWTSLVETAVAIKDLRPDFVRIYPVLVIENTDLADAYRAGDYQALTLDQAVAYGAFLKDYWEAADIEVIRTGLQATRELDQGRGLVAGPYHPSFGELVENKRWRDRIQSLMD
;
A
#
# COMPACT_ATOMS: atom_id res chain seq x y z
N TYR A 1 3.65 -17.13 -19.36
CA TYR A 1 5.05 -16.95 -19.81
C TYR A 1 6.06 -17.58 -18.84
N ILE A 2 5.72 -18.74 -18.31
CA ILE A 2 6.59 -19.52 -17.41
C ILE A 2 7.24 -20.65 -18.25
N GLY A 3 7.91 -20.32 -19.33
CA GLY A 3 8.31 -21.39 -20.25
C GLY A 3 9.68 -21.29 -20.90
N SER A 4 10.47 -20.27 -20.65
CA SER A 4 11.79 -20.15 -21.27
C SER A 4 12.83 -19.65 -20.29
N GLY A 5 13.59 -20.58 -19.72
CA GLY A 5 14.86 -20.33 -19.07
C GLY A 5 14.76 -19.40 -17.84
N ARG A 6 14.83 -19.97 -16.64
CA ARG A 6 15.05 -19.19 -15.43
C ARG A 6 16.25 -18.28 -15.63
N THR A 7 15.98 -16.98 -15.77
CA THR A 7 16.98 -15.96 -15.52
C THR A 7 17.08 -15.80 -14.01
N ASP A 8 18.17 -15.29 -13.44
CA ASP A 8 18.41 -15.04 -12.00
C ASP A 8 17.43 -14.04 -11.36
N LYS A 9 16.18 -14.01 -11.83
CA LYS A 9 15.12 -13.12 -11.36
C LYS A 9 14.19 -13.85 -10.40
N TYR A 10 13.84 -13.18 -9.30
CA TYR A 10 12.83 -13.61 -8.35
C TYR A 10 11.44 -13.47 -8.97
N TRP A 11 10.70 -14.56 -9.05
CA TRP A 11 9.34 -14.60 -9.60
C TRP A 11 8.32 -14.84 -8.50
N GLU A 12 7.33 -13.97 -8.42
CA GLU A 12 6.33 -14.04 -7.37
C GLU A 12 4.92 -13.91 -7.96
N VAL A 13 4.00 -14.74 -7.50
CA VAL A 13 2.56 -14.59 -7.79
C VAL A 13 1.96 -13.67 -6.72
N ALA A 14 1.26 -12.64 -7.18
CA ALA A 14 0.68 -11.64 -6.31
C ALA A 14 -0.85 -11.58 -6.46
N PHE A 15 -1.56 -11.71 -5.34
CA PHE A 15 -3.01 -11.59 -5.28
C PHE A 15 -3.38 -10.19 -4.76
N TYR A 16 -3.87 -9.35 -5.70
CA TYR A 16 -4.35 -7.99 -5.43
C TYR A 16 -5.83 -7.87 -5.79
N GLY A 17 -6.46 -6.81 -5.32
CA GLY A 17 -7.84 -6.48 -5.69
C GLY A 17 -8.84 -6.73 -4.58
N GLY A 18 -8.61 -6.16 -3.42
CA GLY A 18 -9.48 -6.26 -2.24
C GLY A 18 -8.77 -6.88 -1.07
N SER A 19 -9.55 -7.40 -0.13
CA SER A 19 -9.02 -8.02 1.09
C SER A 19 -8.97 -9.53 0.90
N PHE A 20 -7.81 -10.06 0.50
CA PHE A 20 -7.67 -11.47 0.16
C PHE A 20 -8.14 -12.40 1.28
N SER A 21 -7.72 -12.17 2.52
CA SER A 21 -8.10 -13.01 3.66
C SER A 21 -9.56 -12.82 4.12
N ALA A 22 -10.27 -11.82 3.60
CA ALA A 22 -11.68 -11.59 3.92
C ALA A 22 -12.66 -12.28 2.94
N ILE A 23 -12.18 -12.87 1.84
CA ILE A 23 -13.05 -13.68 0.96
C ILE A 23 -13.27 -15.07 1.56
N PRO A 24 -14.35 -15.80 1.17
CA PRO A 24 -14.62 -17.13 1.70
C PRO A 24 -13.43 -18.09 1.55
N ARG A 25 -13.13 -18.87 2.57
CA ARG A 25 -11.99 -19.79 2.63
C ARG A 25 -11.85 -20.69 1.39
N ALA A 26 -12.95 -21.27 0.93
CA ALA A 26 -12.94 -22.11 -0.28
C ALA A 26 -12.46 -21.36 -1.54
N TRP A 27 -12.71 -20.04 -1.63
CA TRP A 27 -12.20 -19.23 -2.73
C TRP A 27 -10.70 -18.93 -2.56
N GLN A 28 -10.26 -18.69 -1.33
CA GLN A 28 -8.82 -18.53 -1.04
C GLN A 28 -8.06 -19.78 -1.45
N GLU A 29 -8.53 -20.97 -1.04
CA GLU A 29 -7.95 -22.26 -1.40
C GLU A 29 -7.90 -22.46 -2.92
N ALA A 30 -9.01 -22.22 -3.61
CA ALA A 30 -9.11 -22.42 -5.05
C ALA A 30 -8.13 -21.56 -5.87
N VAL A 31 -7.87 -20.31 -5.43
CA VAL A 31 -6.94 -19.42 -6.14
C VAL A 31 -5.49 -19.60 -5.69
N LEU A 32 -5.24 -20.04 -4.45
CA LEU A 32 -3.89 -20.34 -3.95
C LEU A 32 -3.35 -21.66 -4.50
N ALA A 33 -4.18 -22.69 -4.68
CA ALA A 33 -3.74 -24.01 -5.07
C ALA A 33 -2.81 -24.03 -6.30
N PRO A 34 -3.14 -23.42 -7.45
CA PRO A 34 -2.26 -23.42 -8.61
C PRO A 34 -0.96 -22.63 -8.40
N ALA A 35 -0.98 -21.59 -7.58
CA ALA A 35 0.22 -20.83 -7.22
C ALA A 35 1.13 -21.65 -6.29
N TYR A 36 0.54 -22.36 -5.33
CA TYR A 36 1.25 -23.22 -4.41
C TYR A 36 1.89 -24.43 -5.12
N GLU A 37 1.18 -25.05 -6.06
CA GLU A 37 1.75 -26.09 -6.93
C GLU A 37 2.96 -25.56 -7.72
N ALA A 38 2.83 -24.38 -8.32
CA ALA A 38 3.94 -23.76 -9.05
C ALA A 38 5.14 -23.44 -8.14
N LEU A 39 4.89 -23.07 -6.87
CA LEU A 39 5.93 -22.86 -5.87
C LEU A 39 6.64 -24.17 -5.53
N LEU A 40 5.91 -25.25 -5.26
CA LEU A 40 6.47 -26.58 -4.95
C LEU A 40 7.29 -27.15 -6.12
N GLU A 41 6.86 -26.91 -7.36
CA GLU A 41 7.59 -27.30 -8.57
C GLU A 41 8.80 -26.39 -8.87
N GLY A 42 9.01 -25.35 -8.08
CA GLY A 42 10.08 -24.38 -8.26
C GLY A 42 9.93 -23.53 -9.52
N LYS A 43 8.72 -23.34 -10.04
CA LYS A 43 8.41 -22.45 -11.17
C LYS A 43 8.35 -20.98 -10.76
N ILE A 44 8.00 -20.72 -9.49
CA ILE A 44 8.01 -19.40 -8.86
C ILE A 44 8.78 -19.48 -7.55
N ASP A 45 9.15 -18.31 -7.01
CA ASP A 45 9.98 -18.18 -5.82
C ASP A 45 9.18 -17.71 -4.60
N GLY A 46 7.95 -17.19 -4.79
CA GLY A 46 7.11 -16.70 -3.70
C GLY A 46 5.66 -16.46 -4.10
N ILE A 47 4.84 -16.32 -3.07
CA ILE A 47 3.43 -15.93 -3.19
C ILE A 47 3.19 -14.76 -2.23
N ARG A 48 2.52 -13.72 -2.70
CA ARG A 48 2.09 -12.59 -1.86
C ARG A 48 0.60 -12.31 -2.00
N CYS A 49 0.02 -11.74 -0.97
CA CYS A 49 -1.35 -11.22 -1.06
C CYS A 49 -1.47 -9.84 -0.39
N SER A 50 -2.51 -9.11 -0.79
CA SER A 50 -2.88 -7.84 -0.17
C SER A 50 -4.20 -8.00 0.59
N THR A 51 -4.24 -7.49 1.82
CA THR A 51 -5.43 -7.61 2.67
C THR A 51 -5.58 -6.46 3.66
N ARG A 52 -6.71 -6.46 4.38
CA ARG A 52 -6.98 -5.52 5.47
C ARG A 52 -6.41 -6.07 6.79
N PRO A 53 -6.02 -5.19 7.74
CA PRO A 53 -5.46 -5.64 9.01
C PRO A 53 -6.46 -6.41 9.89
N ASP A 54 -7.74 -6.03 9.86
CA ASP A 54 -8.81 -6.68 10.62
C ASP A 54 -9.23 -8.07 10.09
N ALA A 55 -8.67 -8.49 8.93
CA ALA A 55 -8.87 -9.79 8.33
C ALA A 55 -7.60 -10.69 8.42
N LEU A 56 -6.79 -10.50 9.45
CA LEU A 56 -5.57 -11.25 9.73
C LEU A 56 -5.58 -11.79 11.17
N ALA A 57 -6.62 -12.55 11.53
CA ALA A 57 -6.59 -13.36 12.74
C ALA A 57 -5.47 -14.41 12.66
N LEU A 58 -5.08 -14.99 13.80
CA LEU A 58 -3.98 -15.97 13.82
C LEU A 58 -4.23 -17.14 12.87
N GLU A 59 -5.46 -17.62 12.82
CA GLU A 59 -5.90 -18.69 11.91
C GLU A 59 -5.82 -18.32 10.43
N ASP A 60 -6.02 -17.03 10.09
CA ASP A 60 -5.83 -16.54 8.71
C ASP A 60 -4.37 -16.49 8.32
N VAL A 61 -3.51 -16.03 9.24
CA VAL A 61 -2.06 -16.00 9.03
C VAL A 61 -1.49 -17.40 8.87
N ASP A 62 -1.90 -18.35 9.73
CA ASP A 62 -1.49 -19.76 9.64
C ASP A 62 -1.92 -20.39 8.31
N PHE A 63 -3.17 -20.15 7.91
CA PHE A 63 -3.69 -20.64 6.63
C PHE A 63 -2.89 -20.10 5.44
N LEU A 64 -2.61 -18.79 5.41
CA LEU A 64 -1.82 -18.19 4.33
C LEU A 64 -0.43 -18.81 4.24
N LEU A 65 0.22 -19.02 5.39
CA LEU A 65 1.55 -19.61 5.45
C LEU A 65 1.54 -21.07 5.00
N GLU A 66 0.56 -21.88 5.41
CA GLU A 66 0.37 -23.26 4.99
C GLU A 66 0.18 -23.40 3.47
N HIS A 67 -0.34 -22.35 2.81
CA HIS A 67 -0.51 -22.30 1.36
C HIS A 67 0.60 -21.55 0.63
N GLY A 68 1.77 -21.39 1.27
CA GLY A 68 2.98 -20.87 0.65
C GLY A 68 3.03 -19.35 0.51
N VAL A 69 2.08 -18.60 1.10
CA VAL A 69 2.15 -17.13 1.14
C VAL A 69 3.23 -16.71 2.15
N THR A 70 4.24 -16.01 1.67
CA THR A 70 5.36 -15.54 2.50
C THR A 70 5.39 -14.03 2.66
N THR A 71 4.68 -13.30 1.82
CA THR A 71 4.61 -11.84 1.84
C THR A 71 3.16 -11.37 1.96
N VAL A 72 2.89 -10.52 2.95
CA VAL A 72 1.55 -9.91 3.14
C VAL A 72 1.66 -8.39 3.08
N GLU A 73 0.87 -7.79 2.19
CA GLU A 73 0.74 -6.33 2.09
C GLU A 73 -0.54 -5.88 2.81
N ILE A 74 -0.39 -5.08 3.86
CA ILE A 74 -1.51 -4.60 4.68
C ILE A 74 -1.94 -3.22 4.21
N GLY A 75 -3.22 -3.07 3.91
CA GLY A 75 -3.84 -1.78 3.59
C GLY A 75 -4.09 -0.95 4.85
N VAL A 76 -3.06 -0.35 5.41
CA VAL A 76 -3.11 0.49 6.62
C VAL A 76 -3.86 1.79 6.37
N GLN A 77 -3.51 2.47 5.31
CA GLN A 77 -4.00 3.75 4.81
C GLN A 77 -3.64 4.97 5.69
N SER A 78 -3.89 4.92 6.98
CA SER A 78 -3.51 5.88 8.03
C SER A 78 -3.34 5.16 9.37
N MET A 79 -2.64 5.79 10.31
CA MET A 79 -2.57 5.34 11.72
C MET A 79 -3.37 6.25 12.66
N ASP A 80 -4.17 7.15 12.12
CA ASP A 80 -5.12 7.99 12.87
C ASP A 80 -6.52 7.38 12.80
N ASN A 81 -7.08 7.02 13.96
CA ASN A 81 -8.38 6.38 14.05
C ASN A 81 -9.54 7.26 13.57
N GLN A 82 -9.45 8.59 13.72
CA GLN A 82 -10.49 9.49 13.23
C GLN A 82 -10.50 9.53 11.71
N ILE A 83 -9.32 9.60 11.08
CA ILE A 83 -9.17 9.55 9.64
C ILE A 83 -9.65 8.22 9.08
N LEU A 84 -9.29 7.10 9.70
CA LEU A 84 -9.76 5.77 9.30
C LEU A 84 -11.28 5.65 9.38
N GLN A 85 -11.88 6.22 10.42
CA GLN A 85 -13.33 6.25 10.59
C GLN A 85 -14.02 7.12 9.53
N MET A 86 -13.50 8.33 9.27
CA MET A 86 -14.02 9.23 8.23
C MET A 86 -13.92 8.60 6.84
N ALA A 87 -12.86 7.84 6.60
CA ALA A 87 -12.63 7.13 5.35
C ALA A 87 -13.39 5.78 5.26
N ASN A 88 -14.21 5.44 6.26
CA ASN A 88 -15.00 4.20 6.34
C ASN A 88 -14.15 2.94 6.09
N ARG A 89 -12.93 2.87 6.69
CA ARG A 89 -11.99 1.78 6.42
C ARG A 89 -12.34 0.46 7.11
N GLY A 90 -13.17 0.48 8.14
CA GLY A 90 -13.64 -0.70 8.87
C GLY A 90 -12.59 -1.33 9.80
N HIS A 91 -11.41 -0.72 9.94
CA HIS A 91 -10.35 -1.11 10.87
C HIS A 91 -9.80 0.11 11.60
N ASN A 92 -9.03 -0.11 12.64
CA ASN A 92 -8.40 0.92 13.45
C ASN A 92 -6.88 0.67 13.59
N ARG A 93 -6.19 1.60 14.25
CA ARG A 93 -4.73 1.53 14.49
C ARG A 93 -4.32 0.23 15.21
N GLN A 94 -5.12 -0.24 16.18
CA GLN A 94 -4.76 -1.44 16.94
C GLN A 94 -4.81 -2.69 16.07
N ASP A 95 -5.78 -2.78 15.15
CA ASP A 95 -5.87 -3.89 14.18
C ASP A 95 -4.59 -3.99 13.34
N VAL A 96 -4.00 -2.84 12.95
CA VAL A 96 -2.73 -2.81 12.21
C VAL A 96 -1.58 -3.33 13.08
N ILE A 97 -1.48 -2.86 14.32
CA ILE A 97 -0.42 -3.27 15.26
C ILE A 97 -0.49 -4.79 15.50
N ASP A 98 -1.69 -5.30 15.76
CA ASP A 98 -1.91 -6.71 16.04
C ASP A 98 -1.61 -7.59 14.81
N ALA A 99 -2.05 -7.16 13.62
CA ALA A 99 -1.76 -7.87 12.37
C ALA A 99 -0.25 -7.95 12.09
N VAL A 100 0.46 -6.83 12.21
CA VAL A 100 1.92 -6.78 12.04
C VAL A 100 2.62 -7.68 13.06
N GLY A 101 2.15 -7.68 14.33
CA GLY A 101 2.68 -8.56 15.38
C GLY A 101 2.57 -10.03 15.00
N ARG A 102 1.37 -10.49 14.60
CA ARG A 102 1.12 -11.88 14.18
C ARG A 102 1.98 -12.30 12.99
N LEU A 103 2.09 -11.45 11.98
CA LEU A 103 2.92 -11.74 10.80
C LEU A 103 4.41 -11.84 11.14
N LYS A 104 4.91 -10.97 12.03
CA LYS A 104 6.30 -11.02 12.52
C LYS A 104 6.59 -12.29 13.31
N GLU A 105 5.70 -12.71 14.19
CA GLU A 105 5.81 -13.95 14.94
C GLU A 105 5.93 -15.17 14.03
N LYS A 106 5.34 -15.12 12.85
CA LYS A 106 5.41 -16.17 11.82
C LYS A 106 6.56 -16.00 10.83
N GLY A 107 7.38 -14.96 10.96
CA GLY A 107 8.53 -14.69 10.09
C GLY A 107 8.15 -14.32 8.66
N MET A 108 6.96 -13.77 8.45
CA MET A 108 6.49 -13.33 7.13
C MET A 108 7.06 -11.97 6.75
N THR A 109 7.26 -11.74 5.46
CA THR A 109 7.60 -10.43 4.90
C THR A 109 6.39 -9.52 4.90
N ILE A 110 6.53 -8.29 5.40
CA ILE A 110 5.43 -7.37 5.66
C ILE A 110 5.57 -6.10 4.84
N GLY A 111 4.61 -5.84 3.96
CA GLY A 111 4.43 -4.56 3.29
C GLY A 111 3.31 -3.76 3.93
N LEU A 112 3.49 -2.44 4.07
CA LEU A 112 2.43 -1.56 4.54
C LEU A 112 2.10 -0.53 3.45
N GLN A 113 0.81 -0.39 3.14
CA GLN A 113 0.32 0.60 2.19
C GLN A 113 -0.35 1.74 2.93
N ILE A 114 -0.04 2.97 2.56
CA ILE A 114 -0.69 4.17 3.06
C ILE A 114 -1.31 5.00 1.93
N MET A 115 -2.29 5.84 2.30
CA MET A 115 -3.01 6.70 1.36
C MET A 115 -3.01 8.16 1.84
N PRO A 116 -1.95 8.94 1.57
CA PRO A 116 -1.93 10.37 1.90
C PRO A 116 -3.06 11.11 1.19
N GLY A 117 -3.71 12.02 1.90
CA GLY A 117 -4.83 12.82 1.39
C GLY A 117 -6.21 12.28 1.73
N LEU A 118 -6.35 11.40 2.70
CA LEU A 118 -7.65 10.97 3.23
C LEU A 118 -8.41 12.16 3.86
N ALA A 119 -9.74 12.06 3.89
CA ALA A 119 -10.58 13.09 4.50
C ALA A 119 -10.17 13.35 5.96
N GLY A 120 -10.00 14.60 6.32
CA GLY A 120 -9.56 15.02 7.66
C GLY A 120 -8.05 14.92 7.91
N GLU A 121 -7.26 14.39 6.98
CA GLU A 121 -5.82 14.31 7.16
C GLU A 121 -5.17 15.70 7.18
N THR A 122 -4.27 15.87 8.14
CA THR A 122 -3.42 17.04 8.28
C THR A 122 -1.94 16.66 8.12
N TRP A 123 -1.07 17.64 7.97
CA TRP A 123 0.37 17.37 8.00
C TRP A 123 0.81 16.67 9.29
N THR A 124 0.25 17.07 10.43
CA THR A 124 0.57 16.48 11.74
C THR A 124 0.17 14.99 11.78
N SER A 125 -1.06 14.67 11.39
CA SER A 125 -1.53 13.27 11.39
C SER A 125 -0.78 12.39 10.37
N LEU A 126 -0.33 12.97 9.24
CA LEU A 126 0.54 12.27 8.30
C LEU A 126 1.90 11.95 8.92
N VAL A 127 2.52 12.93 9.62
CA VAL A 127 3.79 12.72 10.34
C VAL A 127 3.64 11.67 11.44
N GLU A 128 2.56 11.73 12.22
CA GLU A 128 2.25 10.71 13.25
C GLU A 128 2.07 9.32 12.64
N THR A 129 1.40 9.23 11.49
CA THR A 129 1.30 7.98 10.71
C THR A 129 2.68 7.49 10.28
N ALA A 130 3.53 8.38 9.77
CA ALA A 130 4.88 8.02 9.34
C ALA A 130 5.74 7.48 10.49
N VAL A 131 5.65 8.11 11.68
CA VAL A 131 6.34 7.65 12.90
C VAL A 131 5.83 6.27 13.33
N ALA A 132 4.51 6.10 13.39
CA ALA A 132 3.91 4.82 13.79
C ALA A 132 4.29 3.66 12.83
N ILE A 133 4.31 3.91 11.53
CA ILE A 133 4.77 2.94 10.52
C ILE A 133 6.24 2.57 10.74
N LYS A 134 7.11 3.56 10.98
CA LYS A 134 8.52 3.30 11.26
C LYS A 134 8.71 2.43 12.51
N ASP A 135 7.94 2.68 13.57
CA ASP A 135 8.02 1.91 14.81
C ASP A 135 7.55 0.46 14.63
N LEU A 136 6.64 0.22 13.68
CA LEU A 136 6.22 -1.12 13.27
C LEU A 136 7.30 -1.87 12.48
N ARG A 137 8.32 -1.20 11.94
CA ARG A 137 9.43 -1.79 11.17
C ARG A 137 8.94 -2.82 10.13
N PRO A 138 8.17 -2.42 9.13
CA PRO A 138 7.84 -3.29 8.01
C PRO A 138 9.09 -3.51 7.14
N ASP A 139 9.06 -4.52 6.27
CA ASP A 139 10.11 -4.76 5.29
C ASP A 139 10.07 -3.72 4.17
N PHE A 140 8.86 -3.30 3.79
CA PHE A 140 8.67 -2.25 2.79
C PHE A 140 7.35 -1.50 2.96
N VAL A 141 7.25 -0.37 2.26
CA VAL A 141 6.01 0.44 2.20
C VAL A 141 5.64 0.81 0.77
N ARG A 142 4.34 1.11 0.56
CA ARG A 142 3.78 1.71 -0.65
C ARG A 142 3.04 2.99 -0.30
N ILE A 143 3.23 4.02 -1.09
CA ILE A 143 2.59 5.34 -0.93
C ILE A 143 1.64 5.55 -2.11
N TYR A 144 0.33 5.55 -1.84
CA TYR A 144 -0.69 5.79 -2.86
C TYR A 144 -1.55 7.00 -2.49
N PRO A 145 -1.23 8.20 -2.99
CA PRO A 145 -2.06 9.38 -2.75
C PRO A 145 -3.51 9.14 -3.18
N VAL A 146 -4.43 9.68 -2.39
CA VAL A 146 -5.86 9.51 -2.63
C VAL A 146 -6.28 10.16 -3.95
N LEU A 147 -7.02 9.41 -4.76
CA LEU A 147 -7.71 9.90 -5.94
C LEU A 147 -9.22 9.87 -5.70
N VAL A 148 -9.90 10.89 -6.18
CA VAL A 148 -11.36 10.96 -6.18
C VAL A 148 -11.86 10.30 -7.46
N ILE A 149 -12.49 9.13 -7.32
CA ILE A 149 -12.97 8.32 -8.42
C ILE A 149 -14.49 8.45 -8.54
N GLU A 150 -15.00 8.48 -9.77
CA GLU A 150 -16.45 8.51 -10.04
C GLU A 150 -17.22 7.40 -9.33
N ASN A 151 -18.46 7.71 -8.95
CA ASN A 151 -19.36 6.78 -8.28
C ASN A 151 -18.86 6.25 -6.92
N THR A 152 -18.15 7.11 -6.18
CA THR A 152 -17.72 6.84 -4.81
C THR A 152 -18.26 7.91 -3.84
N ASP A 153 -18.44 7.55 -2.57
CA ASP A 153 -18.85 8.49 -1.52
C ASP A 153 -17.88 9.69 -1.44
N LEU A 154 -16.58 9.46 -1.71
CA LEU A 154 -15.57 10.51 -1.73
C LEU A 154 -15.80 11.51 -2.89
N ALA A 155 -16.28 11.03 -4.05
CA ALA A 155 -16.62 11.92 -5.16
C ALA A 155 -17.84 12.78 -4.82
N ASP A 156 -18.80 12.24 -4.09
CA ASP A 156 -19.98 12.99 -3.65
C ASP A 156 -19.60 14.04 -2.60
N ALA A 157 -18.76 13.68 -1.63
CA ALA A 157 -18.21 14.62 -0.65
C ALA A 157 -17.36 15.73 -1.31
N TYR A 158 -16.57 15.39 -2.32
CA TYR A 158 -15.79 16.37 -3.08
C TYR A 158 -16.72 17.36 -3.84
N ARG A 159 -17.77 16.86 -4.49
CA ARG A 159 -18.74 17.71 -5.21
C ARG A 159 -19.57 18.59 -4.26
N ALA A 160 -19.85 18.08 -3.04
CA ALA A 160 -20.53 18.84 -2.00
C ALA A 160 -19.64 19.92 -1.34
N GLY A 161 -18.32 19.84 -1.53
CA GLY A 161 -17.35 20.72 -0.87
C GLY A 161 -16.94 20.27 0.53
N ASP A 162 -17.34 19.06 0.95
CA ASP A 162 -17.03 18.49 2.26
C ASP A 162 -15.65 17.80 2.29
N TYR A 163 -15.06 17.58 1.13
CA TYR A 163 -13.71 17.04 0.98
C TYR A 163 -12.91 17.84 -0.05
N GLN A 164 -11.63 18.08 0.26
CA GLN A 164 -10.68 18.72 -0.64
C GLN A 164 -9.55 17.75 -0.98
N ALA A 165 -9.42 17.41 -2.27
CA ALA A 165 -8.34 16.57 -2.75
C ALA A 165 -6.99 17.31 -2.69
N LEU A 166 -5.91 16.59 -2.43
CA LEU A 166 -4.56 17.13 -2.55
C LEU A 166 -4.29 17.61 -3.98
N THR A 167 -3.57 18.71 -4.09
CA THR A 167 -2.95 19.09 -5.37
C THR A 167 -1.79 18.15 -5.69
N LEU A 168 -1.34 18.13 -6.95
CA LEU A 168 -0.18 17.34 -7.35
C LEU A 168 1.07 17.75 -6.55
N ASP A 169 1.30 19.05 -6.40
CA ASP A 169 2.46 19.57 -5.66
C ASP A 169 2.45 19.19 -4.17
N GLN A 170 1.28 19.24 -3.53
CA GLN A 170 1.13 18.78 -2.15
C GLN A 170 1.42 17.29 -2.01
N ALA A 171 0.85 16.47 -2.88
CA ALA A 171 1.06 15.02 -2.84
C ALA A 171 2.52 14.64 -3.13
N VAL A 172 3.19 15.35 -4.06
CA VAL A 172 4.62 15.19 -4.33
C VAL A 172 5.45 15.55 -3.11
N ALA A 173 5.10 16.65 -2.41
CA ALA A 173 5.78 17.04 -1.17
C ALA A 173 5.59 16.00 -0.06
N TYR A 174 4.38 15.48 0.10
CA TYR A 174 4.08 14.40 1.07
C TYR A 174 4.85 13.12 0.73
N GLY A 175 4.82 12.71 -0.54
CA GLY A 175 5.56 11.54 -1.01
C GLY A 175 7.07 11.65 -0.81
N ALA A 176 7.66 12.83 -1.06
CA ALA A 176 9.08 13.09 -0.86
C ALA A 176 9.46 13.00 0.63
N PHE A 177 8.69 13.63 1.51
CA PHE A 177 8.89 13.55 2.97
C PHE A 177 8.81 12.10 3.46
N LEU A 178 7.75 11.38 3.14
CA LEU A 178 7.52 10.00 3.58
C LEU A 178 8.65 9.07 3.12
N LYS A 179 9.06 9.23 1.86
CA LYS A 179 10.13 8.42 1.29
C LYS A 179 11.47 8.70 1.95
N ASP A 180 11.85 9.97 2.13
CA ASP A 180 13.08 10.33 2.86
C ASP A 180 13.06 9.83 4.30
N TYR A 181 11.91 9.95 4.99
CA TYR A 181 11.77 9.56 6.38
C TYR A 181 11.93 8.06 6.61
N TRP A 182 11.33 7.24 5.74
CA TRP A 182 11.39 5.77 5.89
C TRP A 182 12.69 5.19 5.36
N GLU A 183 13.20 5.67 4.23
CA GLU A 183 14.50 5.22 3.69
C GLU A 183 15.67 5.57 4.64
N ALA A 184 15.58 6.69 5.37
CA ALA A 184 16.54 7.03 6.43
C ALA A 184 16.45 6.08 7.65
N ALA A 185 15.40 5.28 7.75
CA ALA A 185 15.19 4.27 8.79
C ALA A 185 15.33 2.82 8.23
N ASP A 186 15.97 2.66 7.06
CA ASP A 186 16.16 1.39 6.37
C ASP A 186 14.86 0.66 6.02
N ILE A 187 13.75 1.39 5.81
CA ILE A 187 12.49 0.85 5.32
C ILE A 187 12.37 1.20 3.83
N GLU A 188 12.32 0.17 2.98
CA GLU A 188 12.25 0.36 1.54
C GLU A 188 10.88 0.91 1.09
N VAL A 189 10.87 1.94 0.24
CA VAL A 189 9.66 2.43 -0.43
C VAL A 189 9.61 1.86 -1.83
N ILE A 190 8.99 0.70 -1.98
CA ILE A 190 8.99 -0.05 -3.26
C ILE A 190 8.10 0.58 -4.33
N ARG A 191 7.16 1.45 -3.92
CA ARG A 191 6.28 2.13 -4.86
C ARG A 191 5.74 3.45 -4.31
N THR A 192 5.78 4.46 -5.17
CA THR A 192 5.19 5.78 -4.92
C THR A 192 4.31 6.17 -6.10
N GLY A 193 3.01 6.37 -5.83
CA GLY A 193 1.98 6.64 -6.84
C GLY A 193 1.33 5.38 -7.40
N LEU A 194 0.10 5.56 -7.89
CA LEU A 194 -0.70 4.49 -8.50
C LEU A 194 -0.09 4.03 -9.83
N GLN A 195 -0.41 2.81 -10.20
CA GLN A 195 -0.04 2.32 -11.52
C GLN A 195 -0.83 3.06 -12.59
N ALA A 196 -0.13 3.56 -13.60
CA ALA A 196 -0.76 4.14 -14.77
C ALA A 196 -1.63 3.07 -15.46
N THR A 197 -2.88 3.43 -15.74
CA THR A 197 -3.79 2.64 -16.56
C THR A 197 -4.31 3.51 -17.68
N ARG A 198 -4.74 2.89 -18.79
CA ARG A 198 -5.30 3.66 -19.92
C ARG A 198 -6.50 4.51 -19.52
N GLU A 199 -7.30 4.03 -18.58
CA GLU A 199 -8.46 4.72 -18.06
C GLU A 199 -8.06 5.99 -17.31
N LEU A 200 -7.11 5.87 -16.38
CA LEU A 200 -6.61 7.01 -15.61
C LEU A 200 -5.84 7.99 -16.47
N ASP A 201 -5.00 7.52 -17.41
CA ASP A 201 -4.26 8.38 -18.33
C ASP A 201 -5.20 9.20 -19.25
N GLN A 202 -6.38 8.66 -19.55
CA GLN A 202 -7.42 9.34 -20.32
C GLN A 202 -8.39 10.16 -19.45
N GLY A 203 -8.13 10.24 -18.13
CA GLY A 203 -9.00 10.91 -17.18
C GLY A 203 -10.36 10.24 -16.98
N ARG A 204 -10.53 8.98 -17.43
CA ARG A 204 -11.80 8.28 -17.27
C ARG A 204 -12.01 7.85 -15.84
N GLY A 205 -13.13 8.23 -15.26
CA GLY A 205 -13.49 7.93 -13.89
C GLY A 205 -12.70 8.72 -12.84
N LEU A 206 -11.79 9.61 -13.23
CA LEU A 206 -11.06 10.50 -12.32
C LEU A 206 -11.80 11.83 -12.17
N VAL A 207 -12.25 12.15 -10.96
CA VAL A 207 -12.94 13.42 -10.64
C VAL A 207 -11.93 14.48 -10.19
N ALA A 208 -11.03 14.11 -9.28
CA ALA A 208 -10.00 14.99 -8.72
C ALA A 208 -8.87 14.21 -8.09
N GLY A 209 -7.81 14.91 -7.69
CA GLY A 209 -6.67 14.34 -6.97
C GLY A 209 -5.38 14.35 -7.78
N PRO A 210 -4.26 13.96 -7.14
CA PRO A 210 -2.90 14.18 -7.65
C PRO A 210 -2.45 13.07 -8.61
N TYR A 211 -3.28 12.71 -9.60
CA TYR A 211 -2.86 11.71 -10.57
C TYR A 211 -1.80 12.24 -11.52
N HIS A 212 -0.74 11.49 -11.68
CA HIS A 212 0.28 11.70 -12.71
C HIS A 212 0.91 10.33 -13.07
N PRO A 213 1.06 9.98 -14.38
CA PRO A 213 1.61 8.68 -14.78
C PRO A 213 3.04 8.45 -14.29
N SER A 214 3.83 9.52 -14.16
CA SER A 214 5.19 9.51 -13.59
C SER A 214 5.24 10.11 -12.18
N PHE A 215 4.25 9.85 -11.33
CA PHE A 215 4.20 10.44 -9.99
C PHE A 215 5.47 10.14 -9.17
N GLY A 216 5.97 8.91 -9.22
CA GLY A 216 7.20 8.51 -8.53
C GLY A 216 8.43 9.32 -8.98
N GLU A 217 8.54 9.63 -10.28
CA GLU A 217 9.63 10.47 -10.83
C GLU A 217 9.52 11.92 -10.32
N LEU A 218 8.31 12.45 -10.22
CA LEU A 218 8.10 13.79 -9.65
C LEU A 218 8.55 13.86 -8.18
N VAL A 219 8.25 12.82 -7.41
CA VAL A 219 8.71 12.69 -6.02
C VAL A 219 10.24 12.64 -5.95
N GLU A 220 10.90 11.82 -6.77
CA GLU A 220 12.36 11.75 -6.81
C GLU A 220 12.99 13.09 -7.22
N ASN A 221 12.44 13.75 -8.23
CA ASN A 221 12.91 15.07 -8.68
C ASN A 221 12.82 16.11 -7.57
N LYS A 222 11.73 16.08 -6.78
CA LYS A 222 11.60 16.97 -5.61
C LYS A 222 12.66 16.65 -4.55
N ARG A 223 12.86 15.40 -4.20
CA ARG A 223 13.87 14.96 -3.21
C ARG A 223 15.27 15.45 -3.61
N TRP A 224 15.66 15.26 -4.87
CA TRP A 224 16.95 15.74 -5.37
C TRP A 224 17.06 17.26 -5.34
N ARG A 225 16.01 17.98 -5.72
CA ARG A 225 15.99 19.45 -5.67
C ARG A 225 16.18 19.96 -4.25
N ASP A 226 15.44 19.39 -3.29
CA ASP A 226 15.51 19.78 -1.88
C ASP A 226 16.92 19.51 -1.30
N ARG A 227 17.54 18.36 -1.64
CA ARG A 227 18.92 18.04 -1.23
C ARG A 227 19.94 19.01 -1.82
N ILE A 228 19.82 19.35 -3.09
CA ILE A 228 20.71 20.33 -3.73
C ILE A 228 20.55 21.69 -3.06
N GLN A 229 19.32 22.12 -2.80
CA GLN A 229 19.05 23.40 -2.13
C GLN A 229 19.69 23.44 -0.75
N SER A 230 19.55 22.37 0.06
CA SER A 230 20.12 22.30 1.40
C SER A 230 21.66 22.26 1.44
N LEU A 231 22.33 22.01 0.31
CA LEU A 231 23.79 22.07 0.19
C LEU A 231 24.28 23.47 -0.22
N MET A 232 23.37 24.34 -0.69
CA MET A 232 23.68 25.69 -1.15
C MET A 232 23.40 26.76 -0.07
N ASP A 233 22.57 26.41 0.94
CA ASP A 233 22.24 27.24 2.09
C ASP A 233 23.26 27.02 3.23
#